data_d9cfb78dcf6de06d3551cea5c60b2cd1
#
_entry.id   d9cfb78dcf6de06d3551cea5c60b2cd1
#
_cell.length_a   1.000
_cell.length_b   1.000
_cell.length_c   1.000
_cell.angle_alpha   90.00
_cell.angle_beta   90.00
_cell.angle_gamma   90.00
#
_symmetry.space_group_name_H-M   'P 1'
#
loop_
_entity.id
_entity.type
_entity.pdbx_description
1 polymer ?
#
loop_
_entity_poly.entity_id
_entity_poly.type
_entity_poly.pdbx_seq_one_letter_code
_entity_poly.pdbx_strand_id
1 'polypeptide(L)'
;MVESLIQYCRLPVHVRCLLDEFANIGQIPKFEKLIATIRSREISASIILQSQSQLKAIYKDNADTIVGNCDTTLFLGGKEKTTLKEMSEILGKETIDSFNTSENRGREVSHGLNYQKLGKQLMTEDEIAVMDGGKCILQLRGVRPFFSDKYDITKHPNYKYLSDYDKKNTFDMEKHLRRRPALVKPDEPFDYYEISEADLQEETDHE
;
A
#
# COMPACT_ATOMS: atom_id res chain seq x y z
N MET A 1 -14.25 4.74 19.88
CA MET A 1 -14.18 6.19 19.65
C MET A 1 -13.80 6.57 18.22
N VAL A 2 -12.80 5.95 17.58
CA VAL A 2 -12.48 6.23 16.15
C VAL A 2 -13.53 5.63 15.21
N GLU A 3 -14.07 4.44 15.51
CA GLU A 3 -15.12 3.79 14.69
C GLU A 3 -16.41 4.61 14.63
N SER A 4 -16.87 5.18 15.73
CA SER A 4 -18.12 5.97 15.76
C SER A 4 -18.00 7.31 15.03
N LEU A 5 -16.86 7.98 15.08
CA LEU A 5 -16.62 9.22 14.32
C LEU A 5 -16.55 8.99 12.81
N ILE A 6 -16.02 7.83 12.39
CA ILE A 6 -15.93 7.47 10.99
C ILE A 6 -17.31 7.10 10.41
N GLN A 7 -18.25 6.64 11.23
CA GLN A 7 -19.52 6.11 10.74
C GLN A 7 -20.53 7.19 10.31
N TYR A 8 -20.50 8.39 10.88
CA TYR A 8 -21.58 9.37 10.72
C TYR A 8 -21.19 10.75 10.14
N CYS A 9 -19.92 11.13 10.09
CA CYS A 9 -19.53 12.47 9.67
C CYS A 9 -18.44 12.48 8.61
N ARG A 10 -18.63 13.29 7.56
CA ARG A 10 -17.55 13.67 6.65
C ARG A 10 -16.66 14.69 7.38
N LEU A 11 -15.35 14.47 7.38
CA LEU A 11 -14.42 15.39 8.01
C LEU A 11 -14.34 16.71 7.20
N PRO A 12 -14.22 17.86 7.87
CA PRO A 12 -14.08 19.15 7.19
C PRO A 12 -12.72 19.31 6.49
N VAL A 13 -11.73 18.54 6.92
CA VAL A 13 -10.38 18.56 6.37
C VAL A 13 -9.97 17.12 6.01
N HIS A 14 -9.31 16.97 4.86
CA HIS A 14 -8.81 15.65 4.46
C HIS A 14 -7.74 15.14 5.43
N VAL A 15 -7.92 13.91 5.92
CA VAL A 15 -6.98 13.23 6.80
C VAL A 15 -6.32 12.08 6.07
N ARG A 16 -4.98 12.09 6.01
CA ARG A 16 -4.20 10.96 5.50
C ARG A 16 -3.61 10.16 6.66
N CYS A 17 -3.99 8.90 6.75
CA CYS A 17 -3.38 7.95 7.67
C CYS A 17 -2.15 7.31 6.99
N LEU A 18 -0.97 7.50 7.56
CA LEU A 18 0.24 6.81 7.15
C LEU A 18 0.47 5.65 8.12
N LEU A 19 0.23 4.42 7.65
CA LEU A 19 0.30 3.20 8.45
C LEU A 19 1.59 2.47 8.10
N ASP A 20 2.67 2.90 8.75
CA ASP A 20 3.98 2.29 8.59
C ASP A 20 4.03 0.97 9.38
N GLU A 21 4.71 -0.02 8.81
CA GLU A 21 4.79 -1.38 9.38
C GLU A 21 3.40 -1.94 9.78
N PHE A 22 2.42 -1.76 8.92
CA PHE A 22 1.01 -2.06 9.21
C PHE A 22 0.76 -3.45 9.82
N ALA A 23 1.55 -4.44 9.41
CA ALA A 23 1.45 -5.78 9.97
C ALA A 23 1.82 -5.84 11.47
N ASN A 24 2.68 -4.93 11.95
CA ASN A 24 3.15 -4.92 13.34
C ASN A 24 2.15 -4.23 14.29
N ILE A 25 1.21 -3.45 13.74
CA ILE A 25 0.15 -2.79 14.53
C ILE A 25 -0.84 -3.84 15.08
N GLY A 26 -0.89 -5.02 14.48
CA GLY A 26 -1.88 -6.04 14.76
C GLY A 26 -3.14 -5.89 13.92
N GLN A 27 -4.15 -6.71 14.19
CA GLN A 27 -5.40 -6.68 13.45
C GLN A 27 -6.28 -5.51 13.92
N ILE A 28 -6.55 -4.57 13.01
CA ILE A 28 -7.58 -3.54 13.23
C ILE A 28 -8.94 -4.18 12.91
N PRO A 29 -9.90 -4.22 13.85
CA PRO A 29 -11.20 -4.82 13.61
C PRO A 29 -11.91 -4.18 12.41
N LYS A 30 -12.50 -5.01 11.54
CA LYS A 30 -13.28 -4.56 10.36
C LYS A 30 -12.54 -3.61 9.41
N PHE A 31 -11.21 -3.65 9.38
CA PHE A 31 -10.40 -2.74 8.55
C PHE A 31 -10.72 -2.87 7.05
N GLU A 32 -11.04 -4.06 6.58
CA GLU A 32 -11.48 -4.33 5.21
C GLU A 32 -12.74 -3.54 4.82
N LYS A 33 -13.63 -3.31 5.78
CA LYS A 33 -14.83 -2.49 5.59
C LYS A 33 -14.52 -1.01 5.70
N LEU A 34 -13.66 -0.64 6.64
CA LEU A 34 -13.23 0.74 6.83
C LEU A 34 -12.57 1.28 5.57
N ILE A 35 -11.58 0.58 5.00
CA ILE A 35 -10.82 1.05 3.83
C ILE A 35 -11.72 1.25 2.61
N ALA A 36 -12.81 0.49 2.49
CA ALA A 36 -13.78 0.64 1.42
C ALA A 36 -14.61 1.94 1.55
N THR A 37 -14.80 2.46 2.75
CA THR A 37 -15.72 3.56 3.05
C THR A 37 -15.06 4.88 3.41
N ILE A 38 -13.78 4.87 3.87
CA ILE A 38 -13.08 6.06 4.36
C ILE A 38 -12.99 7.19 3.36
N ARG A 39 -12.98 6.87 2.05
CA ARG A 39 -12.96 7.87 0.97
C ARG A 39 -14.13 8.87 1.08
N SER A 40 -15.33 8.38 1.37
CA SER A 40 -16.53 9.22 1.53
C SER A 40 -16.46 10.15 2.75
N ARG A 41 -15.52 9.89 3.65
CA ARG A 41 -15.29 10.63 4.90
C ARG A 41 -14.14 11.61 4.84
N GLU A 42 -13.56 11.84 3.66
CA GLU A 42 -12.35 12.63 3.48
C GLU A 42 -11.14 12.03 4.20
N ILE A 43 -11.06 10.71 4.24
CA ILE A 43 -9.92 9.99 4.82
C ILE A 43 -9.26 9.15 3.74
N SER A 44 -7.93 9.15 3.70
CA SER A 44 -7.13 8.25 2.90
C SER A 44 -6.13 7.49 3.77
N ALA A 45 -5.77 6.28 3.36
CA ALA A 45 -4.77 5.46 4.03
C ALA A 45 -3.62 5.13 3.08
N SER A 46 -2.40 5.22 3.59
CA SER A 46 -1.20 4.68 2.98
C SER A 46 -0.69 3.54 3.87
N ILE A 47 -0.76 2.32 3.34
CA ILE A 47 -0.39 1.10 4.06
C ILE A 47 1.00 0.68 3.59
N ILE A 48 1.94 0.57 4.50
CA ILE A 48 3.30 0.13 4.21
C ILE A 48 3.52 -1.27 4.77
N LEU A 49 3.96 -2.18 3.91
CA LEU A 49 4.18 -3.60 4.22
C LEU A 49 5.56 -4.02 3.74
N GLN A 50 6.18 -4.94 4.43
CA GLN A 50 7.41 -5.58 3.96
C GLN A 50 7.10 -6.68 2.94
N SER A 51 5.94 -7.33 3.04
CA SER A 51 5.46 -8.35 2.11
C SER A 51 3.94 -8.50 2.16
N GLN A 52 3.36 -9.00 1.09
CA GLN A 52 1.93 -9.35 1.01
C GLN A 52 1.56 -10.49 1.96
N SER A 53 2.47 -11.42 2.19
CA SER A 53 2.23 -12.56 3.10
C SER A 53 1.98 -12.12 4.55
N GLN A 54 2.58 -11.00 5.00
CA GLN A 54 2.29 -10.45 6.32
C GLN A 54 0.82 -10.00 6.44
N LEU A 55 0.29 -9.35 5.41
CA LEU A 55 -1.12 -8.95 5.40
C LEU A 55 -2.04 -10.17 5.41
N LYS A 56 -1.74 -11.20 4.60
CA LYS A 56 -2.50 -12.45 4.55
C LYS A 56 -2.45 -13.24 5.86
N ALA A 57 -1.34 -13.20 6.58
CA ALA A 57 -1.22 -13.84 7.89
C ALA A 57 -2.19 -13.25 8.93
N ILE A 58 -2.43 -11.93 8.89
CA ILE A 58 -3.28 -11.22 9.85
C ILE A 58 -4.74 -11.20 9.42
N TYR A 59 -5.01 -10.81 8.16
CA TYR A 59 -6.37 -10.57 7.66
C TYR A 59 -6.96 -11.75 6.88
N LYS A 60 -6.15 -12.82 6.64
CA LYS A 60 -6.58 -14.03 5.90
C LYS A 60 -7.26 -13.65 4.57
N ASP A 61 -8.47 -14.14 4.33
CA ASP A 61 -9.24 -13.90 3.11
C ASP A 61 -9.60 -12.42 2.88
N ASN A 62 -9.63 -11.62 3.96
CA ASN A 62 -9.89 -10.18 3.87
C ASN A 62 -8.69 -9.37 3.36
N ALA A 63 -7.49 -9.96 3.30
CA ALA A 63 -6.29 -9.28 2.80
C ALA A 63 -6.45 -8.82 1.35
N ASP A 64 -7.01 -9.66 0.49
CA ASP A 64 -7.24 -9.34 -0.92
C ASP A 64 -8.27 -8.21 -1.08
N THR A 65 -9.26 -8.14 -0.19
CA THR A 65 -10.21 -7.02 -0.13
C THR A 65 -9.53 -5.70 0.23
N ILE A 66 -8.59 -5.74 1.18
CA ILE A 66 -7.83 -4.54 1.58
C ILE A 66 -6.98 -4.04 0.41
N VAL A 67 -6.21 -4.93 -0.23
CA VAL A 67 -5.37 -4.59 -1.39
C VAL A 67 -6.23 -4.07 -2.56
N GLY A 68 -7.36 -4.74 -2.84
CA GLY A 68 -8.29 -4.38 -3.91
C GLY A 68 -8.94 -3.00 -3.75
N ASN A 69 -9.03 -2.48 -2.52
CA ASN A 69 -9.52 -1.13 -2.23
C ASN A 69 -8.42 -0.06 -2.30
N CYS A 70 -7.15 -0.44 -2.49
CA CYS A 70 -6.06 0.48 -2.73
C CYS A 70 -5.94 0.81 -4.21
N ASP A 71 -6.17 2.07 -4.59
CA ASP A 71 -6.08 2.53 -5.98
C ASP A 71 -4.64 2.61 -6.50
N THR A 72 -3.68 2.65 -5.60
CA THR A 72 -2.26 2.80 -5.91
C THR A 72 -1.45 1.72 -5.21
N THR A 73 -0.60 1.04 -5.96
CA THR A 73 0.41 0.13 -5.42
C THR A 73 1.79 0.60 -5.85
N LEU A 74 2.68 0.81 -4.87
CA LEU A 74 4.08 1.16 -5.10
C LEU A 74 4.96 0.03 -4.60
N PHE A 75 5.62 -0.67 -5.53
CA PHE A 75 6.58 -1.72 -5.21
C PHE A 75 8.00 -1.16 -5.25
N LEU A 76 8.67 -1.25 -4.11
CA LEU A 76 10.02 -0.72 -3.90
C LEU A 76 11.12 -1.80 -3.96
N GLY A 77 10.76 -3.00 -4.37
CA GLY A 77 11.65 -4.15 -4.37
C GLY A 77 11.38 -5.10 -3.20
N GLY A 78 11.78 -6.34 -3.36
CA GLY A 78 11.60 -7.39 -2.36
C GLY A 78 11.99 -8.75 -2.94
N LYS A 79 12.08 -9.78 -2.07
CA LYS A 79 12.45 -11.15 -2.46
C LYS A 79 11.38 -12.19 -2.06
N GLU A 80 10.27 -11.74 -1.52
CA GLU A 80 9.21 -12.63 -1.07
C GLU A 80 8.40 -13.12 -2.27
N LYS A 81 8.34 -14.46 -2.43
CA LYS A 81 7.81 -15.10 -3.65
C LYS A 81 6.36 -14.74 -3.96
N THR A 82 5.51 -14.66 -2.94
CA THR A 82 4.09 -14.34 -3.15
C THR A 82 3.95 -12.94 -3.72
N THR A 83 4.67 -11.96 -3.17
CA THR A 83 4.68 -10.58 -3.65
C THR A 83 5.24 -10.49 -5.07
N LEU A 84 6.35 -11.20 -5.37
CA LEU A 84 6.94 -11.20 -6.72
C LEU A 84 5.97 -11.79 -7.75
N LYS A 85 5.32 -12.90 -7.41
CA LYS A 85 4.32 -13.54 -8.27
C LYS A 85 3.14 -12.62 -8.54
N GLU A 86 2.56 -12.02 -7.50
CA GLU A 86 1.45 -11.08 -7.64
C GLU A 86 1.84 -9.87 -8.48
N MET A 87 3.04 -9.32 -8.29
CA MET A 87 3.54 -8.22 -9.11
C MET A 87 3.69 -8.61 -10.58
N SER A 88 4.26 -9.78 -10.87
CA SER A 88 4.39 -10.28 -12.25
C SER A 88 3.04 -10.50 -12.92
N GLU A 89 2.05 -11.04 -12.18
CA GLU A 89 0.69 -11.25 -12.68
C GLU A 89 -0.02 -9.92 -12.97
N ILE A 90 0.13 -8.93 -12.09
CA ILE A 90 -0.45 -7.58 -12.24
C ILE A 90 0.13 -6.83 -13.43
N LEU A 91 1.44 -6.96 -13.69
CA LEU A 91 2.10 -6.37 -14.84
C LEU A 91 1.56 -6.93 -16.16
N GLY A 92 1.09 -8.18 -16.13
CA GLY A 92 0.48 -8.83 -17.27
C GLY A 92 1.49 -9.39 -18.27
N LYS A 93 1.00 -9.60 -19.50
CA LYS A 93 1.78 -10.23 -20.58
C LYS A 93 1.82 -9.33 -21.80
N GLU A 94 2.93 -9.35 -22.50
CA GLU A 94 3.08 -8.81 -23.85
C GLU A 94 3.03 -9.94 -24.88
N THR A 95 2.57 -9.62 -26.10
CA THR A 95 2.60 -10.57 -27.20
C THR A 95 3.92 -10.42 -27.93
N ILE A 96 4.71 -11.48 -27.96
CA ILE A 96 5.93 -11.57 -28.76
C ILE A 96 5.70 -12.44 -29.97
N ASP A 97 6.27 -12.03 -31.10
CA ASP A 97 6.32 -12.81 -32.33
C ASP A 97 7.52 -13.75 -32.27
N SER A 98 7.27 -15.06 -32.27
CA SER A 98 8.32 -16.09 -32.30
C SER A 98 8.37 -16.73 -33.69
N PHE A 99 9.58 -16.81 -34.24
CA PHE A 99 9.84 -17.43 -35.50
C PHE A 99 10.57 -18.77 -35.27
N ASN A 100 9.91 -19.89 -35.59
CA ASN A 100 10.58 -21.18 -35.66
C ASN A 100 10.91 -21.50 -37.11
N THR A 101 12.21 -21.63 -37.42
CA THR A 101 12.68 -22.16 -38.68
C THR A 101 12.87 -23.67 -38.53
N SER A 102 12.09 -24.46 -39.24
CA SER A 102 12.34 -25.88 -39.38
C SER A 102 13.06 -26.17 -40.72
N GLU A 103 14.25 -26.68 -40.60
CA GLU A 103 15.04 -27.15 -41.75
C GLU A 103 14.89 -28.66 -41.82
N ASN A 104 14.20 -29.15 -42.86
CA ASN A 104 14.08 -30.58 -43.13
C ASN A 104 15.16 -31.01 -44.10
N ARG A 105 16.16 -31.77 -43.65
CA ARG A 105 17.26 -32.28 -44.48
C ARG A 105 16.91 -33.64 -45.09
N GLY A 106 15.84 -33.66 -45.89
CA GLY A 106 15.48 -34.81 -46.70
C GLY A 106 16.01 -34.69 -48.14
N ARG A 107 15.55 -35.59 -49.01
CA ARG A 107 15.94 -35.59 -50.45
C ARG A 107 15.57 -34.30 -51.21
N GLU A 108 14.64 -33.51 -50.63
CA GLU A 108 14.32 -32.13 -51.01
C GLU A 108 14.41 -31.25 -49.76
N VAL A 109 15.20 -30.19 -49.85
CA VAL A 109 15.37 -29.20 -48.76
C VAL A 109 14.12 -28.30 -48.76
N SER A 110 13.27 -28.42 -47.75
CA SER A 110 12.16 -27.50 -47.60
C SER A 110 12.36 -26.64 -46.32
N HIS A 111 12.26 -25.33 -46.48
CA HIS A 111 12.31 -24.36 -45.40
C HIS A 111 10.87 -23.98 -45.01
N GLY A 112 10.46 -24.34 -43.80
CA GLY A 112 9.20 -23.92 -43.22
C GLY A 112 9.40 -22.80 -42.21
N LEU A 113 8.79 -21.64 -42.43
CA LEU A 113 8.68 -20.56 -41.43
C LEU A 113 7.36 -20.74 -40.69
N ASN A 114 7.46 -21.11 -39.44
CA ASN A 114 6.29 -21.19 -38.57
C ASN A 114 6.21 -19.94 -37.71
N TYR A 115 5.12 -19.20 -37.86
CA TYR A 115 4.86 -17.95 -37.16
C TYR A 115 3.99 -18.24 -35.95
N GLN A 116 4.49 -17.96 -34.73
CA GLN A 116 3.72 -18.14 -33.50
C GLN A 116 3.71 -16.87 -32.67
N LYS A 117 2.52 -16.47 -32.23
CA LYS A 117 2.35 -15.41 -31.23
C LYS A 117 2.32 -16.03 -29.85
N LEU A 118 3.29 -15.67 -29.03
CA LEU A 118 3.41 -16.15 -27.64
C LEU A 118 3.18 -15.00 -26.67
N GLY A 119 2.43 -15.26 -25.60
CA GLY A 119 2.32 -14.33 -24.49
C GLY A 119 3.51 -14.48 -23.53
N LYS A 120 4.40 -13.49 -23.49
CA LYS A 120 5.49 -13.42 -22.50
C LYS A 120 5.09 -12.50 -21.36
N GLN A 121 5.39 -12.87 -20.11
CA GLN A 121 5.23 -11.95 -18.99
C GLN A 121 6.04 -10.68 -19.23
N LEU A 122 5.47 -9.51 -18.94
CA LEU A 122 6.13 -8.22 -19.13
C LEU A 122 7.41 -8.13 -18.28
N MET A 123 7.33 -8.61 -17.03
CA MET A 123 8.49 -8.90 -16.18
C MET A 123 8.21 -10.21 -15.43
N THR A 124 9.17 -11.12 -15.49
CA THR A 124 9.10 -12.38 -14.73
C THR A 124 9.42 -12.15 -13.25
N GLU A 125 9.07 -13.11 -12.40
CA GLU A 125 9.40 -13.06 -10.96
C GLU A 125 10.91 -12.88 -10.73
N ASP A 126 11.73 -13.54 -11.56
CA ASP A 126 13.19 -13.48 -11.48
C ASP A 126 13.72 -12.08 -11.87
N GLU A 127 13.15 -11.46 -12.90
CA GLU A 127 13.50 -10.10 -13.33
C GLU A 127 13.12 -9.07 -12.27
N ILE A 128 11.96 -9.23 -11.63
CA ILE A 128 11.51 -8.36 -10.54
C ILE A 128 12.40 -8.54 -9.29
N ALA A 129 12.82 -9.80 -8.99
CA ALA A 129 13.66 -10.10 -7.83
C ALA A 129 15.05 -9.47 -7.90
N VAL A 130 15.60 -9.30 -9.12
CA VAL A 130 16.92 -8.70 -9.38
C VAL A 130 16.83 -7.24 -9.80
N MET A 131 15.65 -6.63 -9.71
CA MET A 131 15.44 -5.22 -10.03
C MET A 131 16.41 -4.33 -9.25
N ASP A 132 16.99 -3.34 -9.93
CA ASP A 132 17.91 -2.38 -9.31
C ASP A 132 17.28 -1.70 -8.10
N GLY A 133 18.06 -1.59 -7.01
CA GLY A 133 17.61 -1.01 -5.74
C GLY A 133 17.15 0.45 -5.84
N GLY A 134 17.56 1.19 -6.87
CA GLY A 134 17.12 2.55 -7.17
C GLY A 134 15.83 2.64 -7.98
N LYS A 135 15.27 1.50 -8.42
CA LYS A 135 14.05 1.44 -9.24
C LYS A 135 12.81 1.06 -8.42
N CYS A 136 11.65 1.42 -8.93
CA CYS A 136 10.36 1.06 -8.37
C CYS A 136 9.34 0.80 -9.48
N ILE A 137 8.29 0.06 -9.13
CA ILE A 137 7.13 -0.16 -9.99
C ILE A 137 5.93 0.54 -9.33
N LEU A 138 5.33 1.47 -10.06
CA LEU A 138 4.13 2.18 -9.63
C LEU A 138 2.94 1.73 -10.47
N GLN A 139 1.91 1.27 -9.81
CA GLN A 139 0.63 0.93 -10.42
C GLN A 139 -0.47 1.87 -9.90
N LEU A 140 -1.22 2.40 -10.84
CA LEU A 140 -2.40 3.22 -10.58
C LEU A 140 -3.61 2.57 -11.25
N ARG A 141 -4.77 2.61 -10.60
CA ARG A 141 -6.01 2.13 -11.20
C ARG A 141 -6.31 2.87 -12.50
N GLY A 142 -6.57 2.12 -13.57
CA GLY A 142 -6.96 2.66 -14.87
C GLY A 142 -5.81 3.13 -15.77
N VAL A 143 -4.56 2.96 -15.34
CA VAL A 143 -3.36 3.30 -16.14
C VAL A 143 -2.41 2.10 -16.20
N ARG A 144 -1.57 2.06 -17.24
CA ARG A 144 -0.52 1.04 -17.33
C ARG A 144 0.51 1.26 -16.22
N PRO A 145 1.13 0.19 -15.70
CA PRO A 145 2.19 0.31 -14.71
C PRO A 145 3.37 1.15 -15.19
N PHE A 146 4.00 1.85 -14.27
CA PHE A 146 5.19 2.66 -14.53
C PHE A 146 6.41 1.99 -13.90
N PHE A 147 7.48 1.88 -14.65
CA PHE A 147 8.80 1.53 -14.14
C PHE A 147 9.61 2.83 -14.00
N SER A 148 9.98 3.19 -12.79
CA SER A 148 10.54 4.50 -12.48
C SER A 148 11.72 4.43 -11.50
N ASP A 149 12.42 5.55 -11.36
CA ASP A 149 13.43 5.72 -10.33
C ASP A 149 12.78 6.05 -8.99
N LYS A 150 13.35 5.53 -7.91
CA LYS A 150 13.00 5.96 -6.55
C LYS A 150 13.40 7.41 -6.36
N TYR A 151 12.59 8.13 -5.60
CA TYR A 151 12.94 9.50 -5.25
C TYR A 151 14.17 9.53 -4.33
N ASP A 152 15.13 10.36 -4.70
CA ASP A 152 16.32 10.61 -3.87
C ASP A 152 15.95 11.58 -2.73
N ILE A 153 15.80 11.06 -1.53
CA ILE A 153 15.40 11.82 -0.35
C ILE A 153 16.37 12.97 -0.02
N THR A 154 17.63 12.86 -0.42
CA THR A 154 18.63 13.91 -0.17
C THR A 154 18.32 15.20 -0.92
N LYS A 155 17.55 15.11 -2.01
CA LYS A 155 17.08 16.26 -2.81
C LYS A 155 15.83 16.93 -2.23
N HIS A 156 15.23 16.36 -1.19
CA HIS A 156 14.02 16.94 -0.60
C HIS A 156 14.38 18.21 0.20
N PRO A 157 13.63 19.32 0.06
CA PRO A 157 13.91 20.58 0.76
C PRO A 157 14.01 20.44 2.28
N ASN A 158 13.26 19.50 2.85
CA ASN A 158 13.22 19.23 4.28
C ASN A 158 14.27 18.20 4.76
N TYR A 159 15.09 17.64 3.85
CA TYR A 159 16.11 16.66 4.23
C TYR A 159 17.04 17.18 5.34
N LYS A 160 17.34 18.48 5.31
CA LYS A 160 18.15 19.18 6.33
C LYS A 160 17.60 19.09 7.76
N TYR A 161 16.33 18.73 7.94
CA TYR A 161 15.70 18.58 9.26
C TYR A 161 15.71 17.13 9.78
N LEU A 162 16.19 16.19 8.98
CA LEU A 162 16.28 14.79 9.39
C LEU A 162 17.53 14.54 10.25
N SER A 163 17.46 13.56 11.13
CA SER A 163 18.59 13.07 11.93
C SER A 163 19.73 12.51 11.07
N ASP A 164 19.40 12.00 9.88
CA ASP A 164 20.39 11.50 8.92
C ASP A 164 21.26 12.62 8.33
N TYR A 165 20.73 13.83 8.25
CA TYR A 165 21.50 15.00 7.84
C TYR A 165 22.37 15.56 8.98
N ASP A 166 21.78 15.76 10.17
CA ASP A 166 22.47 16.23 11.38
C ASP A 166 21.88 15.53 12.61
N LYS A 167 22.73 14.85 13.37
CA LYS A 167 22.35 14.17 14.61
C LYS A 167 21.66 15.07 15.64
N LYS A 168 21.89 16.39 15.57
CA LYS A 168 21.17 17.37 16.40
C LYS A 168 19.67 17.41 16.17
N ASN A 169 19.21 16.97 14.98
CA ASN A 169 17.79 16.88 14.63
C ASN A 169 17.11 15.63 15.21
N THR A 170 17.85 14.77 15.90
CA THR A 170 17.28 13.58 16.53
C THR A 170 16.22 14.00 17.55
N PHE A 171 15.00 13.45 17.39
CA PHE A 171 13.90 13.72 18.31
C PHE A 171 14.17 13.04 19.65
N ASP A 172 14.21 13.84 20.73
CA ASP A 172 14.38 13.36 22.09
C ASP A 172 13.00 13.22 22.75
N MET A 173 12.52 11.98 22.81
CA MET A 173 11.22 11.63 23.38
C MET A 173 11.15 12.00 24.87
N GLU A 174 12.21 11.76 25.65
CA GLU A 174 12.20 12.07 27.07
C GLU A 174 12.09 13.57 27.34
N LYS A 175 12.82 14.35 26.57
CA LYS A 175 12.78 15.81 26.67
C LYS A 175 11.41 16.35 26.23
N HIS A 176 10.77 15.71 25.25
CA HIS A 176 9.43 16.07 24.81
C HIS A 176 8.38 15.75 25.86
N LEU A 177 8.43 14.57 26.46
CA LEU A 177 7.51 14.14 27.53
C LEU A 177 7.70 14.93 28.82
N ARG A 178 8.93 15.38 29.13
CA ARG A 178 9.22 16.23 30.29
C ARG A 178 8.71 17.66 30.10
N ARG A 179 8.50 18.12 28.88
CA ARG A 179 7.75 19.35 28.64
C ARG A 179 6.29 19.05 29.00
N ARG A 180 5.88 19.49 30.21
CA ARG A 180 4.47 19.44 30.57
C ARG A 180 3.69 20.08 29.43
N PRO A 181 2.69 19.40 28.83
CA PRO A 181 1.76 20.08 27.96
C PRO A 181 1.27 21.30 28.73
N ALA A 182 1.28 22.46 28.08
CA ALA A 182 0.65 23.63 28.70
C ALA A 182 -0.73 23.17 29.18
N LEU A 183 -0.94 23.22 30.49
CA LEU A 183 -2.23 22.85 31.08
C LEU A 183 -3.25 23.68 30.29
N VAL A 184 -4.12 23.01 29.58
CA VAL A 184 -5.30 23.63 28.99
C VAL A 184 -5.92 24.42 30.12
N LYS A 185 -6.06 25.74 29.93
CA LYS A 185 -6.59 26.60 30.96
C LYS A 185 -7.96 26.03 31.35
N PRO A 186 -8.24 25.87 32.64
CA PRO A 186 -9.51 25.26 33.10
C PRO A 186 -10.77 26.03 32.66
N ASP A 187 -10.62 27.19 32.04
CA ASP A 187 -11.70 28.08 31.63
C ASP A 187 -12.15 27.94 30.16
N GLU A 188 -11.55 27.04 29.38
CA GLU A 188 -12.08 26.71 28.06
C GLU A 188 -13.19 25.67 28.23
N PRO A 189 -14.46 25.99 27.93
CA PRO A 189 -15.56 25.02 28.03
C PRO A 189 -15.31 23.90 27.02
N PHE A 190 -14.98 22.72 27.50
CA PHE A 190 -15.08 21.52 26.71
C PHE A 190 -16.53 21.08 26.70
N ASP A 191 -17.13 20.98 25.53
CA ASP A 191 -18.42 20.30 25.39
C ASP A 191 -18.24 18.82 25.67
N TYR A 192 -18.55 18.39 26.88
CA TYR A 192 -18.64 16.99 27.21
C TYR A 192 -20.01 16.49 26.73
N TYR A 193 -19.98 15.57 25.78
CA TYR A 193 -21.15 14.75 25.53
C TYR A 193 -21.13 13.59 26.52
N GLU A 194 -21.90 13.68 27.58
CA GLU A 194 -22.18 12.51 28.41
C GLU A 194 -23.09 11.58 27.60
N ILE A 195 -22.54 10.44 27.21
CA ILE A 195 -23.34 9.36 26.62
C ILE A 195 -24.13 8.77 27.77
N SER A 196 -25.44 8.97 27.80
CA SER A 196 -26.31 8.37 28.82
C SER A 196 -26.42 6.85 28.58
N GLU A 197 -26.65 6.09 29.65
CA GLU A 197 -26.89 4.63 29.53
C GLU A 197 -28.07 4.31 28.59
N ALA A 198 -28.99 5.25 28.39
CA ALA A 198 -30.12 5.13 27.46
C ALA A 198 -29.67 5.11 26.01
N ASP A 199 -28.65 5.91 25.65
CA ASP A 199 -28.09 5.95 24.30
C ASP A 199 -27.34 4.65 23.92
N LEU A 200 -26.91 3.85 24.93
CA LEU A 200 -26.27 2.56 24.72
C LEU A 200 -27.28 1.40 24.60
N GLN A 201 -28.54 1.59 25.04
CA GLN A 201 -29.56 0.54 25.00
C GLN A 201 -30.35 0.54 23.67
N GLU A 202 -30.45 1.66 22.95
CA GLU A 202 -31.13 1.70 21.65
C GLU A 202 -30.38 0.92 20.53
N GLU A 203 -29.09 0.58 20.70
CA GLU A 203 -28.34 -0.23 19.74
C GLU A 203 -28.56 -1.75 19.87
N THR A 204 -29.17 -2.22 20.97
CA THR A 204 -29.36 -3.68 21.18
C THR A 204 -30.73 -4.20 20.77
N ASP A 205 -31.69 -3.33 20.44
CA ASP A 205 -33.06 -3.73 20.07
C ASP A 205 -33.32 -3.80 18.53
N HIS A 206 -32.27 -3.72 17.72
CA HIS A 206 -32.35 -3.84 16.25
C HIS A 206 -31.48 -4.97 15.67
N GLU A 207 -31.34 -6.10 16.38
CA GLU A 207 -30.90 -7.37 15.79
C GLU A 207 -32.09 -8.33 15.55
#